data_40eb93cf380367b14e678b19d1843cc3
#
_entry.id   40eb93cf380367b14e678b19d1843cc3
#
_cell.length_a   1.000
_cell.length_b   1.000
_cell.length_c   1.000
_cell.angle_alpha   90.00
_cell.angle_beta   90.00
_cell.angle_gamma   90.00
#
_symmetry.space_group_name_H-M   'P 1'
#
loop_
_entity.id
_entity.type
_entity.pdbx_description
1 polymer ?
#
loop_
_entity_poly.entity_id
_entity_poly.type
_entity_poly.pdbx_seq_one_letter_code
_entity_poly.pdbx_strand_id
1 'polypeptide(L)'
;MTPAQRVYAVLRGEIPDQVPFTVYEYLMDGFPFEQSLREQGACVVHRVSSARITYPNVQEFSETVYVDGRKHIRTVRRTPYGDLTTLTEPAGLTSWTREHMFKTPDDYKKMAFLFSDMQVTSRYEELAEQVALDRAEQDVIFRDDIGLEPLQKIIDCMGTLEFCYEWMDNRDEILKLYSILRDKARLVYPIIAASPFRFSNYGGNVTPEIIGRDVFAEYYMPVYEEAAEVFRKYAALSKSEKKLGVHFDADNTTIMDLIGQTPLDYIEAYDISMSPDVATAMGQWPDKILWLNWPSGWQCHSREGIIQDTKDILDQAKDRSRFIIGITEDIPADIHERNLWAILQSIQQYGQNER
;
A
#
# COMPACT_ATOMS: atom_id res chain seq x y z
N MET A 1 -11.13 -14.52 -19.50
CA MET A 1 -11.24 -14.20 -18.04
C MET A 1 -11.79 -12.79 -17.87
N THR A 2 -12.53 -12.51 -16.78
CA THR A 2 -12.83 -11.13 -16.36
C THR A 2 -11.57 -10.44 -15.84
N PRO A 3 -11.56 -9.09 -15.70
CA PRO A 3 -10.42 -8.37 -15.12
C PRO A 3 -10.02 -8.89 -13.73
N ALA A 4 -10.98 -9.11 -12.83
CA ALA A 4 -10.72 -9.65 -11.49
C ALA A 4 -10.19 -11.09 -11.54
N GLN A 5 -10.74 -11.95 -12.42
CA GLN A 5 -10.25 -13.33 -12.58
C GLN A 5 -8.81 -13.39 -13.04
N ARG A 6 -8.33 -12.43 -13.86
CA ARG A 6 -6.91 -12.35 -14.24
C ARG A 6 -6.01 -12.08 -13.04
N VAL A 7 -6.39 -11.12 -12.18
CA VAL A 7 -5.64 -10.82 -10.95
C VAL A 7 -5.61 -12.03 -10.04
N TYR A 8 -6.76 -12.67 -9.81
CA TYR A 8 -6.82 -13.85 -8.94
C TYR A 8 -6.10 -15.07 -9.53
N ALA A 9 -6.02 -15.21 -10.85
CA ALA A 9 -5.17 -16.23 -11.48
C ALA A 9 -3.70 -16.03 -11.11
N VAL A 10 -3.18 -14.80 -11.26
CA VAL A 10 -1.81 -14.48 -10.86
C VAL A 10 -1.59 -14.72 -9.36
N LEU A 11 -2.52 -14.29 -8.50
CA LEU A 11 -2.41 -14.51 -7.05
C LEU A 11 -2.37 -16.01 -6.67
N ARG A 12 -2.90 -16.90 -7.54
CA ARG A 12 -2.80 -18.36 -7.38
C ARG A 12 -1.60 -18.98 -8.10
N GLY A 13 -0.75 -18.18 -8.77
CA GLY A 13 0.37 -18.69 -9.57
C GLY A 13 -0.06 -19.29 -10.91
N GLU A 14 -1.26 -18.95 -11.40
CA GLU A 14 -1.80 -19.40 -12.68
C GLU A 14 -1.51 -18.36 -13.77
N ILE A 15 -1.30 -18.80 -15.00
CA ILE A 15 -1.13 -17.88 -16.16
C ILE A 15 -2.50 -17.39 -16.60
N PRO A 16 -2.79 -16.06 -16.52
CA PRO A 16 -4.02 -15.49 -17.04
C PRO A 16 -4.02 -15.47 -18.58
N ASP A 17 -5.18 -15.23 -19.21
CA ASP A 17 -5.25 -15.06 -20.68
C ASP A 17 -4.53 -13.79 -21.17
N GLN A 18 -4.37 -12.80 -20.28
CA GLN A 18 -3.71 -11.53 -20.52
C GLN A 18 -3.11 -11.03 -19.22
N VAL A 19 -1.99 -10.29 -19.26
CA VAL A 19 -1.43 -9.59 -18.09
C VAL A 19 -2.51 -8.70 -17.46
N PRO A 20 -2.78 -8.83 -16.14
CA PRO A 20 -3.79 -8.01 -15.49
C PRO A 20 -3.37 -6.53 -15.46
N PHE A 21 -4.36 -5.65 -15.67
CA PHE A 21 -4.20 -4.21 -15.49
C PHE A 21 -5.11 -3.74 -14.35
N THR A 22 -4.52 -3.15 -13.32
CA THR A 22 -5.23 -2.68 -12.12
C THR A 22 -5.07 -1.18 -11.95
N VAL A 23 -6.09 -0.54 -11.37
CA VAL A 23 -6.05 0.90 -11.03
C VAL A 23 -6.67 1.07 -9.65
N TYR A 24 -6.06 1.87 -8.78
CA TYR A 24 -6.62 2.18 -7.47
C TYR A 24 -7.94 2.96 -7.59
N GLU A 25 -8.86 2.74 -6.66
CA GLU A 25 -10.20 3.30 -6.63
C GLU A 25 -10.22 4.83 -6.80
N TYR A 26 -9.34 5.54 -6.10
CA TYR A 26 -9.32 7.01 -6.12
C TYR A 26 -8.85 7.60 -7.47
N LEU A 27 -8.25 6.77 -8.34
CA LEU A 27 -7.85 7.13 -9.71
C LEU A 27 -8.89 6.71 -10.75
N MET A 28 -9.96 6.04 -10.34
CA MET A 28 -11.00 5.51 -11.24
C MET A 28 -12.40 5.96 -10.85
N ASP A 29 -12.78 5.82 -9.56
CA ASP A 29 -14.14 6.01 -9.11
C ASP A 29 -14.64 7.44 -9.35
N GLY A 30 -15.75 7.55 -10.06
CA GLY A 30 -16.38 8.83 -10.37
C GLY A 30 -15.78 9.60 -11.55
N PHE A 31 -14.73 9.09 -12.21
CA PHE A 31 -14.23 9.69 -13.44
C PHE A 31 -15.11 9.32 -14.65
N PRO A 32 -15.29 10.23 -15.64
CA PRO A 32 -16.17 9.96 -16.79
C PRO A 32 -15.75 8.74 -17.63
N PHE A 33 -14.48 8.37 -17.61
CA PHE A 33 -13.91 7.24 -18.36
C PHE A 33 -13.95 5.90 -17.59
N GLU A 34 -14.33 5.89 -16.32
CA GLU A 34 -14.30 4.70 -15.45
C GLU A 34 -14.99 3.50 -16.09
N GLN A 35 -16.28 3.64 -16.41
CA GLN A 35 -17.06 2.54 -16.94
C GLN A 35 -16.43 1.96 -18.20
N SER A 36 -16.00 2.82 -19.13
CA SER A 36 -15.43 2.39 -20.40
C SER A 36 -14.11 1.64 -20.22
N LEU A 37 -13.23 2.09 -19.30
CA LEU A 37 -11.99 1.39 -19.00
C LEU A 37 -12.23 0.03 -18.36
N ARG A 38 -13.19 -0.08 -17.43
CA ARG A 38 -13.58 -1.35 -16.79
C ARG A 38 -14.13 -2.34 -17.81
N GLU A 39 -15.05 -1.92 -18.70
CA GLU A 39 -15.59 -2.73 -19.78
C GLU A 39 -14.50 -3.23 -20.75
N GLN A 40 -13.42 -2.47 -20.92
CA GLN A 40 -12.29 -2.84 -21.76
C GLN A 40 -11.21 -3.65 -21.05
N GLY A 41 -11.33 -3.89 -19.76
CA GLY A 41 -10.48 -4.85 -19.05
C GLY A 41 -9.63 -4.31 -17.92
N ALA A 42 -9.79 -3.06 -17.51
CA ALA A 42 -9.21 -2.54 -16.29
C ALA A 42 -9.92 -3.12 -15.06
N CYS A 43 -9.16 -3.45 -14.01
CA CYS A 43 -9.65 -3.93 -12.73
C CYS A 43 -9.44 -2.86 -11.66
N VAL A 44 -10.50 -2.46 -10.96
CA VAL A 44 -10.38 -1.50 -9.86
C VAL A 44 -9.97 -2.21 -8.58
N VAL A 45 -8.97 -1.69 -7.90
CA VAL A 45 -8.52 -2.17 -6.58
C VAL A 45 -9.08 -1.24 -5.51
N HIS A 46 -10.06 -1.72 -4.76
CA HIS A 46 -10.55 -1.02 -3.58
C HIS A 46 -9.79 -1.45 -2.34
N ARG A 47 -9.27 -0.46 -1.61
CA ARG A 47 -8.56 -0.67 -0.36
C ARG A 47 -9.56 -0.62 0.79
N VAL A 48 -9.59 -1.66 1.60
CA VAL A 48 -10.43 -1.77 2.79
C VAL A 48 -9.58 -2.19 3.97
N SER A 49 -10.13 -2.09 5.18
CA SER A 49 -9.56 -2.78 6.33
C SER A 49 -10.68 -3.46 7.10
N SER A 50 -10.55 -4.75 7.30
CA SER A 50 -11.46 -5.54 8.15
C SER A 50 -11.26 -5.27 9.65
N ALA A 51 -10.16 -4.60 10.01
CA ALA A 51 -9.91 -4.14 11.37
C ALA A 51 -10.33 -2.66 11.52
N ARG A 52 -10.94 -2.35 12.64
CA ARG A 52 -11.23 -0.98 13.08
C ARG A 52 -10.35 -0.64 14.26
N ILE A 53 -9.64 0.48 14.18
CA ILE A 53 -8.86 1.04 15.30
C ILE A 53 -9.64 2.23 15.88
N THR A 54 -9.85 2.24 17.18
CA THR A 54 -10.48 3.33 17.93
C THR A 54 -9.61 3.77 19.10
N TYR A 55 -9.85 4.98 19.59
CA TYR A 55 -9.11 5.60 20.69
C TYR A 55 -10.11 6.09 21.77
N PRO A 56 -10.59 5.20 22.68
CA PRO A 56 -11.71 5.52 23.55
C PRO A 56 -11.49 6.69 24.50
N ASN A 57 -10.25 6.96 24.90
CA ASN A 57 -9.88 8.01 25.84
C ASN A 57 -9.19 9.22 25.18
N VAL A 58 -9.21 9.29 23.85
CA VAL A 58 -8.68 10.40 23.07
C VAL A 58 -9.82 11.09 22.33
N GLN A 59 -9.96 12.40 22.54
CA GLN A 59 -10.91 13.19 21.76
C GLN A 59 -10.22 13.70 20.51
N GLU A 60 -10.79 13.40 19.34
CA GLU A 60 -10.30 13.91 18.07
C GLU A 60 -11.32 14.88 17.48
N PHE A 61 -10.83 16.01 16.99
CA PHE A 61 -11.61 16.96 16.21
C PHE A 61 -10.74 17.66 15.17
N SER A 62 -11.36 18.05 14.06
CA SER A 62 -10.69 18.76 12.97
C SER A 62 -11.39 20.06 12.66
N GLU A 63 -10.62 21.06 12.28
CA GLU A 63 -11.11 22.38 11.86
C GLU A 63 -10.42 22.82 10.56
N THR A 64 -11.15 23.57 9.75
CA THR A 64 -10.55 24.24 8.59
C THR A 64 -9.88 25.53 9.04
N VAL A 65 -8.60 25.68 8.70
CA VAL A 65 -7.84 26.91 8.93
C VAL A 65 -7.26 27.42 7.61
N TYR A 66 -6.97 28.72 7.52
CA TYR A 66 -6.35 29.32 6.35
C TYR A 66 -4.96 29.85 6.72
N VAL A 67 -3.93 29.38 6.03
CA VAL A 67 -2.54 29.83 6.16
C VAL A 67 -2.11 30.40 4.81
N ASP A 68 -1.70 31.66 4.79
CA ASP A 68 -1.34 32.40 3.57
C ASP A 68 -2.41 32.30 2.45
N GLY A 69 -3.69 32.34 2.85
CA GLY A 69 -4.84 32.24 1.94
C GLY A 69 -5.15 30.83 1.43
N ARG A 70 -4.37 29.80 1.79
CA ARG A 70 -4.60 28.42 1.41
C ARG A 70 -5.36 27.66 2.50
N LYS A 71 -6.28 26.80 2.06
CA LYS A 71 -7.05 25.94 2.95
C LYS A 71 -6.17 24.85 3.54
N HIS A 72 -6.21 24.71 4.86
CA HIS A 72 -5.59 23.61 5.61
C HIS A 72 -6.62 22.97 6.53
N ILE A 73 -6.36 21.72 6.92
CA ILE A 73 -7.11 21.01 7.95
C ILE A 73 -6.18 20.84 9.16
N ARG A 74 -6.57 21.44 10.29
CA ARG A 74 -5.91 21.19 11.57
C ARG A 74 -6.65 20.09 12.29
N THR A 75 -5.97 18.99 12.64
CA THR A 75 -6.52 17.92 13.48
C THR A 75 -5.87 17.96 14.85
N VAL A 76 -6.68 17.89 15.90
CA VAL A 76 -6.25 17.89 17.30
C VAL A 76 -6.68 16.59 17.94
N ARG A 77 -5.72 15.90 18.56
CA ARG A 77 -5.95 14.71 19.38
C ARG A 77 -5.61 15.03 20.82
N ARG A 78 -6.66 15.14 21.63
CA ARG A 78 -6.55 15.51 23.05
C ARG A 78 -6.33 14.26 23.89
N THR A 79 -5.18 14.18 24.55
CA THR A 79 -4.83 13.15 25.50
C THR A 79 -4.83 13.71 26.94
N PRO A 80 -4.80 12.87 27.98
CA PRO A 80 -4.62 13.33 29.37
C PRO A 80 -3.28 14.06 29.62
N TYR A 81 -2.33 13.94 28.69
CA TYR A 81 -1.00 14.57 28.80
C TYR A 81 -0.87 15.85 27.95
N GLY A 82 -1.94 16.24 27.25
CA GLY A 82 -1.99 17.40 26.38
C GLY A 82 -2.35 17.05 24.96
N ASP A 83 -2.44 18.06 24.12
CA ASP A 83 -2.88 17.94 22.74
C ASP A 83 -1.71 17.54 21.81
N LEU A 84 -1.99 16.67 20.83
CA LEU A 84 -1.19 16.39 19.66
C LEU A 84 -1.89 17.00 18.45
N THR A 85 -1.17 17.71 17.60
CA THR A 85 -1.76 18.43 16.46
C THR A 85 -1.07 18.09 15.16
N THR A 86 -1.85 18.01 14.08
CA THR A 86 -1.33 17.91 12.70
C THR A 86 -1.95 19.00 11.85
N LEU A 87 -1.24 19.46 10.83
CA LEU A 87 -1.74 20.38 9.82
C LEU A 87 -1.54 19.77 8.43
N THR A 88 -2.64 19.61 7.68
CA THR A 88 -2.59 19.07 6.31
C THR A 88 -3.14 20.07 5.32
N GLU A 89 -2.53 20.16 4.14
CA GLU A 89 -2.98 20.99 3.01
C GLU A 89 -3.53 20.05 1.92
N PRO A 90 -4.82 20.14 1.56
CA PRO A 90 -5.37 19.38 0.43
C PRO A 90 -4.67 19.73 -0.89
N ALA A 91 -4.31 18.74 -1.68
CA ALA A 91 -3.58 18.88 -2.94
C ALA A 91 -4.14 17.91 -4.00
N GLY A 92 -5.26 18.28 -4.64
CA GLY A 92 -5.92 17.42 -5.63
C GLY A 92 -6.47 16.14 -5.02
N LEU A 93 -5.99 15.01 -5.49
CA LEU A 93 -6.38 13.66 -5.01
C LEU A 93 -5.66 13.26 -3.71
N THR A 94 -4.65 14.00 -3.29
CA THR A 94 -3.83 13.74 -2.11
C THR A 94 -3.82 14.92 -1.12
N SER A 95 -2.94 14.89 -0.14
CA SER A 95 -2.71 15.99 0.79
C SER A 95 -1.25 16.04 1.24
N TRP A 96 -0.79 17.24 1.58
CA TRP A 96 0.54 17.44 2.15
C TRP A 96 0.45 17.62 3.67
N THR A 97 1.20 16.84 4.43
CA THR A 97 1.38 17.10 5.87
C THR A 97 2.35 18.26 6.04
N ARG A 98 1.84 19.42 6.48
CA ARG A 98 2.62 20.64 6.71
C ARG A 98 3.20 20.68 8.11
N GLU A 99 2.48 20.12 9.08
CA GLU A 99 2.97 19.92 10.44
C GLU A 99 2.64 18.49 10.88
N HIS A 100 3.66 17.75 11.24
CA HIS A 100 3.52 16.40 11.79
C HIS A 100 3.07 16.45 13.25
N MET A 101 2.64 15.31 13.77
CA MET A 101 2.11 15.18 15.13
C MET A 101 3.15 15.48 16.21
N PHE A 102 4.36 14.97 16.03
CA PHE A 102 5.49 15.20 16.94
C PHE A 102 6.10 16.59 16.70
N LYS A 103 6.35 17.35 17.78
CA LYS A 103 6.95 18.68 17.74
C LYS A 103 8.15 18.80 18.69
N THR A 104 8.08 18.13 19.83
CA THR A 104 9.08 18.21 20.90
C THR A 104 9.15 16.88 21.65
N PRO A 105 10.23 16.60 22.40
CA PRO A 105 10.35 15.40 23.23
C PRO A 105 9.21 15.19 24.23
N ASP A 106 8.50 16.25 24.65
CA ASP A 106 7.31 16.10 25.51
C ASP A 106 6.16 15.34 24.81
N ASP A 107 6.17 15.25 23.49
CA ASP A 107 5.16 14.56 22.71
C ASP A 107 5.31 13.04 22.77
N TYR A 108 6.48 12.50 23.14
CA TYR A 108 6.66 11.05 23.34
C TYR A 108 5.64 10.47 24.31
N LYS A 109 5.42 11.14 25.44
CA LYS A 109 4.44 10.69 26.44
C LYS A 109 3.01 10.73 25.91
N LYS A 110 2.67 11.74 25.12
CA LYS A 110 1.35 11.89 24.51
C LYS A 110 1.12 10.82 23.42
N MET A 111 2.16 10.57 22.58
CA MET A 111 2.11 9.53 21.54
C MET A 111 2.05 8.13 22.17
N ALA A 112 2.82 7.87 23.23
CA ALA A 112 2.76 6.59 23.95
C ALA A 112 1.36 6.33 24.50
N PHE A 113 0.69 7.36 25.06
CA PHE A 113 -0.70 7.25 25.48
C PHE A 113 -1.64 6.97 24.30
N LEU A 114 -1.56 7.77 23.23
CA LEU A 114 -2.37 7.61 22.03
C LEU A 114 -2.27 6.18 21.48
N PHE A 115 -1.06 5.64 21.32
CA PHE A 115 -0.85 4.31 20.78
C PHE A 115 -1.30 3.21 21.76
N SER A 116 -1.10 3.40 23.06
CA SER A 116 -1.57 2.46 24.09
C SER A 116 -3.11 2.41 24.16
N ASP A 117 -3.80 3.52 23.88
CA ASP A 117 -5.25 3.63 23.91
C ASP A 117 -5.93 2.95 22.71
N MET A 118 -5.18 2.56 21.67
CA MET A 118 -5.72 1.85 20.51
C MET A 118 -6.48 0.59 20.94
N GLN A 119 -7.75 0.51 20.55
CA GLN A 119 -8.57 -0.69 20.60
C GLN A 119 -8.83 -1.18 19.18
N VAL A 120 -8.67 -2.48 18.95
CA VAL A 120 -8.79 -3.10 17.63
C VAL A 120 -9.98 -4.05 17.67
N THR A 121 -10.92 -3.89 16.73
CA THR A 121 -12.11 -4.73 16.58
C THR A 121 -12.30 -5.10 15.11
N SER A 122 -12.98 -6.23 14.85
CA SER A 122 -13.39 -6.58 13.48
C SER A 122 -14.62 -5.77 13.04
N ARG A 123 -14.75 -5.58 11.71
CA ARG A 123 -15.92 -4.92 11.09
C ARG A 123 -16.46 -5.68 9.89
N TYR A 124 -16.40 -7.00 9.90
CA TYR A 124 -16.77 -7.86 8.76
C TYR A 124 -18.20 -7.65 8.29
N GLU A 125 -19.16 -7.43 9.19
CA GLU A 125 -20.56 -7.22 8.85
C GLU A 125 -20.78 -5.96 8.02
N GLU A 126 -19.99 -4.91 8.29
CA GLU A 126 -20.05 -3.66 7.56
C GLU A 126 -19.50 -3.76 6.12
N LEU A 127 -18.69 -4.79 5.87
CA LEU A 127 -18.04 -5.05 4.58
C LEU A 127 -18.75 -6.14 3.76
N ALA A 128 -19.97 -6.52 4.12
CA ALA A 128 -20.68 -7.62 3.46
C ALA A 128 -20.94 -7.36 1.97
N GLU A 129 -21.20 -6.11 1.59
CA GLU A 129 -21.40 -5.70 0.19
C GLU A 129 -20.09 -5.83 -0.61
N GLN A 130 -18.98 -5.34 -0.06
CA GLN A 130 -17.65 -5.43 -0.66
C GLN A 130 -17.24 -6.89 -0.86
N VAL A 131 -17.53 -7.76 0.11
CA VAL A 131 -17.29 -9.20 -0.01
C VAL A 131 -18.12 -9.82 -1.12
N ALA A 132 -19.38 -9.41 -1.30
CA ALA A 132 -20.22 -9.90 -2.37
C ALA A 132 -19.70 -9.47 -3.76
N LEU A 133 -19.25 -8.22 -3.90
CA LEU A 133 -18.63 -7.69 -5.12
C LEU A 133 -17.30 -8.41 -5.42
N ASP A 134 -16.45 -8.64 -4.42
CA ASP A 134 -15.20 -9.38 -4.57
C ASP A 134 -15.42 -10.81 -5.08
N ARG A 135 -16.42 -11.49 -4.51
CA ARG A 135 -16.80 -12.86 -4.91
C ARG A 135 -17.40 -12.97 -6.30
N ALA A 136 -17.96 -11.90 -6.82
CA ALA A 136 -18.51 -11.87 -8.18
C ALA A 136 -17.42 -11.92 -9.26
N GLU A 137 -16.16 -11.61 -8.91
CA GLU A 137 -14.99 -11.68 -9.79
C GLU A 137 -15.18 -10.99 -11.14
N GLN A 138 -15.75 -9.79 -11.16
CA GLN A 138 -15.96 -9.07 -12.41
C GLN A 138 -14.78 -8.15 -12.73
N ASP A 139 -14.85 -6.91 -12.32
CA ASP A 139 -13.89 -5.85 -12.66
C ASP A 139 -13.43 -5.06 -11.42
N VAL A 140 -13.76 -5.57 -10.23
CA VAL A 140 -13.37 -5.00 -8.93
C VAL A 140 -12.80 -6.10 -8.05
N ILE A 141 -11.74 -5.76 -7.32
CA ILE A 141 -11.14 -6.59 -6.27
C ILE A 141 -10.94 -5.76 -5.01
N PHE A 142 -10.91 -6.43 -3.86
CA PHE A 142 -10.76 -5.75 -2.57
C PHE A 142 -9.49 -6.24 -1.88
N ARG A 143 -8.58 -5.28 -1.60
CA ARG A 143 -7.36 -5.49 -0.84
C ARG A 143 -7.61 -5.13 0.62
N ASP A 144 -7.40 -6.09 1.52
CA ASP A 144 -7.65 -5.92 2.96
C ASP A 144 -6.38 -5.48 3.68
N ASP A 145 -6.25 -4.19 3.95
CA ASP A 145 -5.02 -3.60 4.47
C ASP A 145 -4.89 -3.77 5.98
N ILE A 146 -3.71 -4.22 6.44
CA ILE A 146 -3.33 -4.25 7.85
C ILE A 146 -3.24 -2.82 8.40
N GLY A 147 -2.65 -1.90 7.64
CA GLY A 147 -2.69 -0.46 7.91
C GLY A 147 -1.95 0.00 9.18
N LEU A 148 -1.19 -0.88 9.81
CA LEU A 148 -0.40 -0.56 11.01
C LEU A 148 1.00 -1.18 10.91
N GLU A 149 1.91 -0.45 10.31
CA GLU A 149 3.34 -0.78 10.24
C GLU A 149 4.07 0.02 11.32
N PRO A 150 4.61 -0.65 12.38
CA PRO A 150 4.99 0.03 13.60
C PRO A 150 5.99 1.17 13.44
N LEU A 151 7.12 0.93 12.76
CA LEU A 151 8.14 1.98 12.61
C LEU A 151 7.70 3.05 11.61
N GLN A 152 7.05 2.65 10.51
CA GLN A 152 6.53 3.59 9.53
C GLN A 152 5.49 4.52 10.15
N LYS A 153 4.63 4.01 11.04
CA LYS A 153 3.66 4.84 11.78
C LYS A 153 4.33 5.93 12.62
N ILE A 154 5.49 5.65 13.20
CA ILE A 154 6.26 6.64 13.96
C ILE A 154 6.84 7.69 13.00
N ILE A 155 7.41 7.26 11.87
CA ILE A 155 7.93 8.16 10.83
C ILE A 155 6.82 9.10 10.33
N ASP A 156 5.62 8.56 10.05
CA ASP A 156 4.47 9.35 9.64
C ASP A 156 4.04 10.40 10.67
N CYS A 157 4.15 10.06 11.96
CA CYS A 157 3.81 10.99 13.04
C CYS A 157 4.86 12.07 13.28
N MET A 158 6.13 11.78 13.01
CA MET A 158 7.26 12.70 13.23
C MET A 158 7.61 13.51 11.99
N GLY A 159 7.42 12.92 10.80
CA GLY A 159 8.05 13.35 9.57
C GLY A 159 9.48 12.84 9.47
N THR A 160 9.96 12.69 8.24
CA THR A 160 11.24 12.05 7.93
C THR A 160 12.44 12.71 8.62
N LEU A 161 12.53 14.04 8.52
CA LEU A 161 13.69 14.77 9.05
C LEU A 161 13.77 14.67 10.58
N GLU A 162 12.64 14.90 11.25
CA GLU A 162 12.57 14.83 12.71
C GLU A 162 12.82 13.40 13.21
N PHE A 163 12.27 12.40 12.51
CA PHE A 163 12.56 10.99 12.81
C PHE A 163 14.06 10.70 12.75
N CYS A 164 14.78 11.21 11.74
CA CYS A 164 16.23 11.00 11.65
C CYS A 164 16.98 11.61 12.83
N TYR A 165 16.62 12.82 13.26
CA TYR A 165 17.24 13.45 14.45
C TYR A 165 16.92 12.66 15.72
N GLU A 166 15.65 12.36 15.95
CA GLU A 166 15.21 11.62 17.13
C GLU A 166 15.76 10.19 17.18
N TRP A 167 15.95 9.55 16.01
CA TRP A 167 16.60 8.24 15.90
C TRP A 167 18.05 8.26 16.37
N MET A 168 18.76 9.37 16.17
CA MET A 168 20.13 9.54 16.64
C MET A 168 20.20 9.92 18.11
N ASP A 169 19.31 10.80 18.57
CA ASP A 169 19.40 11.44 19.88
C ASP A 169 18.54 10.75 20.96
N ASN A 170 17.37 10.20 20.58
CA ASN A 170 16.34 9.69 21.47
C ASN A 170 15.81 8.30 21.05
N ARG A 171 16.67 7.46 20.48
CA ARG A 171 16.31 6.14 19.94
C ARG A 171 15.52 5.27 20.92
N ASP A 172 15.85 5.31 22.20
CA ASP A 172 15.17 4.52 23.24
C ASP A 172 13.67 4.91 23.37
N GLU A 173 13.35 6.19 23.19
CA GLU A 173 11.95 6.65 23.23
C GLU A 173 11.20 6.19 21.97
N ILE A 174 11.84 6.25 20.79
CA ILE A 174 11.26 5.69 19.55
C ILE A 174 11.01 4.18 19.71
N LEU A 175 11.95 3.43 20.27
CA LEU A 175 11.81 1.99 20.48
C LEU A 175 10.72 1.62 21.48
N LYS A 176 10.45 2.47 22.47
CA LYS A 176 9.26 2.31 23.34
C LYS A 176 7.96 2.46 22.55
N LEU A 177 7.85 3.49 21.70
CA LEU A 177 6.69 3.67 20.81
C LEU A 177 6.53 2.49 19.84
N TYR A 178 7.65 2.05 19.25
CA TYR A 178 7.68 0.89 18.36
C TYR A 178 7.15 -0.38 19.04
N SER A 179 7.59 -0.64 20.28
CA SER A 179 7.10 -1.79 21.05
C SER A 179 5.59 -1.75 21.26
N ILE A 180 5.05 -0.58 21.63
CA ILE A 180 3.60 -0.40 21.81
C ILE A 180 2.86 -0.68 20.48
N LEU A 181 3.31 -0.10 19.38
CA LEU A 181 2.68 -0.26 18.07
C LEU A 181 2.78 -1.70 17.56
N ARG A 182 3.91 -2.39 17.79
CA ARG A 182 4.08 -3.80 17.43
C ARG A 182 3.09 -4.70 18.18
N ASP A 183 2.85 -4.44 19.47
CA ASP A 183 1.83 -5.16 20.25
C ASP A 183 0.41 -4.87 19.72
N LYS A 184 0.14 -3.65 19.26
CA LYS A 184 -1.14 -3.31 18.63
C LYS A 184 -1.31 -3.96 17.26
N ALA A 185 -0.24 -4.01 16.44
CA ALA A 185 -0.25 -4.68 15.14
C ALA A 185 -0.58 -6.18 15.28
N ARG A 186 -0.07 -6.84 16.32
CA ARG A 186 -0.41 -8.24 16.65
C ARG A 186 -1.90 -8.48 16.91
N LEU A 187 -2.64 -7.46 17.31
CA LEU A 187 -4.11 -7.54 17.46
C LEU A 187 -4.83 -7.40 16.10
N VAL A 188 -4.22 -6.75 15.13
CA VAL A 188 -4.75 -6.56 13.78
C VAL A 188 -4.60 -7.84 12.95
N TYR A 189 -3.45 -8.51 13.01
CA TYR A 189 -3.14 -9.66 12.15
C TYR A 189 -4.21 -10.76 12.14
N PRO A 190 -4.72 -11.28 13.28
CA PRO A 190 -5.73 -12.31 13.27
C PRO A 190 -7.06 -11.86 12.67
N ILE A 191 -7.41 -10.58 12.81
CA ILE A 191 -8.64 -10.03 12.21
C ILE A 191 -8.51 -10.03 10.69
N ILE A 192 -7.40 -9.52 10.15
CA ILE A 192 -7.17 -9.48 8.71
C ILE A 192 -7.00 -10.88 8.15
N ALA A 193 -6.25 -11.76 8.83
CA ALA A 193 -6.08 -13.15 8.39
C ALA A 193 -7.41 -13.93 8.33
N ALA A 194 -8.34 -13.67 9.24
CA ALA A 194 -9.66 -14.32 9.31
C ALA A 194 -10.71 -13.68 8.41
N SER A 195 -10.42 -12.52 7.81
CA SER A 195 -11.38 -11.80 7.00
C SER A 195 -11.74 -12.56 5.71
N PRO A 196 -12.90 -12.27 5.09
CA PRO A 196 -13.37 -12.98 3.92
C PRO A 196 -12.68 -12.60 2.60
N PHE A 197 -11.80 -11.58 2.59
CA PHE A 197 -11.05 -11.16 1.41
C PHE A 197 -9.87 -12.10 1.14
N ARG A 198 -9.42 -12.17 -0.13
CA ARG A 198 -8.47 -13.21 -0.60
C ARG A 198 -7.01 -12.79 -0.53
N PHE A 199 -6.74 -11.50 -0.39
CA PHE A 199 -5.39 -10.99 -0.28
C PHE A 199 -5.36 -9.74 0.61
N SER A 200 -4.18 -9.46 1.15
CA SER A 200 -3.97 -8.39 2.11
C SER A 200 -2.65 -7.69 1.86
N ASN A 201 -2.58 -6.43 2.23
CA ASN A 201 -1.36 -5.66 2.19
C ASN A 201 -0.91 -5.29 3.60
N TYR A 202 0.38 -5.46 3.90
CA TYR A 202 0.88 -5.19 5.24
C TYR A 202 0.88 -3.69 5.56
N GLY A 203 1.42 -2.89 4.67
CA GLY A 203 1.58 -1.46 4.81
C GLY A 203 2.36 -0.93 3.64
N GLY A 204 3.05 0.18 3.80
CA GLY A 204 3.79 0.74 2.70
C GLY A 204 4.54 2.01 3.02
N ASN A 205 5.02 2.66 1.96
CA ASN A 205 5.79 3.90 2.01
C ASN A 205 7.12 3.77 2.77
N VAL A 206 7.67 2.56 2.84
CA VAL A 206 9.00 2.33 3.40
C VAL A 206 10.03 2.94 2.45
N THR A 207 10.84 3.85 2.97
CA THR A 207 11.86 4.56 2.18
C THR A 207 13.25 4.08 2.61
N PRO A 208 13.86 3.12 1.88
CA PRO A 208 15.14 2.52 2.25
C PRO A 208 16.28 3.52 2.42
N GLU A 209 16.27 4.63 1.68
CA GLU A 209 17.26 5.70 1.78
C GLU A 209 17.22 6.44 3.13
N ILE A 210 16.05 6.42 3.79
CA ILE A 210 15.84 7.07 5.09
C ILE A 210 16.23 6.15 6.23
N ILE A 211 15.70 4.92 6.19
CA ILE A 211 15.86 3.97 7.30
C ILE A 211 17.17 3.18 7.20
N GLY A 212 17.66 2.96 5.99
CA GLY A 212 18.82 2.10 5.74
C GLY A 212 18.51 0.60 5.90
N ARG A 213 19.44 -0.19 5.40
CA ARG A 213 19.34 -1.66 5.32
C ARG A 213 19.21 -2.34 6.70
N ASP A 214 20.02 -1.89 7.67
CA ASP A 214 20.06 -2.53 9.00
C ASP A 214 18.76 -2.31 9.76
N VAL A 215 18.17 -1.12 9.67
CA VAL A 215 16.88 -0.80 10.31
C VAL A 215 15.75 -1.60 9.61
N PHE A 216 15.80 -1.76 8.29
CA PHE A 216 14.84 -2.62 7.60
C PHE A 216 14.91 -4.06 8.11
N ALA A 217 16.11 -4.63 8.20
CA ALA A 217 16.31 -5.99 8.69
C ALA A 217 15.88 -6.16 10.16
N GLU A 218 16.16 -5.18 11.01
CA GLU A 218 15.94 -5.29 12.45
C GLU A 218 14.48 -4.98 12.86
N TYR A 219 13.78 -4.06 12.16
CA TYR A 219 12.47 -3.56 12.61
C TYR A 219 11.32 -3.85 11.65
N TYR A 220 11.56 -4.06 10.36
CA TYR A 220 10.50 -4.36 9.39
C TYR A 220 10.36 -5.86 9.12
N MET A 221 11.45 -6.58 8.82
CA MET A 221 11.36 -8.01 8.53
C MET A 221 10.69 -8.84 9.65
N PRO A 222 10.99 -8.61 10.95
CA PRO A 222 10.34 -9.38 12.01
C PRO A 222 8.82 -9.19 12.10
N VAL A 223 8.29 -8.01 11.76
CA VAL A 223 6.84 -7.80 11.81
C VAL A 223 6.13 -8.42 10.61
N TYR A 224 6.81 -8.50 9.45
CA TYR A 224 6.32 -9.28 8.31
C TYR A 224 6.26 -10.78 8.61
N GLU A 225 7.29 -11.33 9.29
CA GLU A 225 7.30 -12.71 9.75
C GLU A 225 6.15 -13.01 10.72
N GLU A 226 5.93 -12.14 11.71
CA GLU A 226 4.83 -12.29 12.68
C GLU A 226 3.46 -12.31 11.99
N ALA A 227 3.23 -11.40 11.04
CA ALA A 227 1.99 -11.36 10.28
C ALA A 227 1.82 -12.64 9.43
N ALA A 228 2.85 -13.01 8.66
CA ALA A 228 2.81 -14.20 7.80
C ALA A 228 2.61 -15.49 8.61
N GLU A 229 3.16 -15.60 9.81
CA GLU A 229 2.92 -16.75 10.68
C GLU A 229 1.44 -16.86 11.07
N VAL A 230 0.80 -15.73 11.40
CA VAL A 230 -0.65 -15.69 11.70
C VAL A 230 -1.45 -16.09 10.46
N PHE A 231 -1.12 -15.57 9.29
CA PHE A 231 -1.79 -15.92 8.03
C PHE A 231 -1.68 -17.42 7.72
N ARG A 232 -0.48 -18.01 7.85
CA ARG A 232 -0.26 -19.46 7.67
C ARG A 232 -1.10 -20.30 8.63
N LYS A 233 -1.20 -19.90 9.90
CA LYS A 233 -2.05 -20.58 10.89
C LYS A 233 -3.52 -20.55 10.48
N TYR A 234 -4.04 -19.41 10.04
CA TYR A 234 -5.42 -19.27 9.57
C TYR A 234 -5.67 -20.07 8.29
N ALA A 235 -4.76 -20.04 7.33
CA ALA A 235 -4.87 -20.84 6.11
C ALA A 235 -4.97 -22.34 6.40
N ALA A 236 -4.19 -22.85 7.34
CA ALA A 236 -4.24 -24.25 7.77
C ALA A 236 -5.57 -24.64 8.42
N LEU A 237 -6.22 -23.72 9.15
CA LEU A 237 -7.49 -23.95 9.82
C LEU A 237 -8.69 -23.83 8.87
N SER A 238 -8.70 -22.80 8.02
CA SER A 238 -9.83 -22.45 7.15
C SER A 238 -9.79 -23.17 5.79
N LYS A 239 -8.67 -23.81 5.44
CA LYS A 239 -8.38 -24.33 4.09
C LYS A 239 -8.49 -23.26 2.99
N SER A 240 -8.32 -22.02 3.35
CA SER A 240 -8.32 -20.86 2.46
C SER A 240 -6.97 -20.19 2.54
N GLU A 241 -6.25 -20.14 1.43
CA GLU A 241 -5.00 -19.42 1.34
C GLU A 241 -5.28 -17.94 1.06
N LYS A 242 -4.78 -17.06 1.93
CA LYS A 242 -4.82 -15.61 1.74
C LYS A 242 -3.41 -15.12 1.48
N LYS A 243 -3.22 -14.40 0.40
CA LYS A 243 -1.94 -13.80 0.04
C LYS A 243 -1.66 -12.55 0.87
N LEU A 244 -0.42 -12.42 1.33
CA LEU A 244 0.07 -11.26 2.06
C LEU A 244 1.17 -10.56 1.25
N GLY A 245 0.97 -9.30 0.92
CA GLY A 245 1.95 -8.47 0.23
C GLY A 245 2.27 -7.19 0.97
N VAL A 246 3.00 -6.33 0.30
CA VAL A 246 3.43 -5.03 0.81
C VAL A 246 3.49 -4.02 -0.33
N HIS A 247 3.32 -2.75 0.00
CA HIS A 247 3.43 -1.63 -0.93
C HIS A 247 4.84 -1.02 -0.81
N PHE A 248 5.69 -1.17 -1.86
CA PHE A 248 7.07 -0.68 -1.89
C PHE A 248 7.32 0.20 -3.13
N ASP A 249 6.96 1.45 -3.01
CA ASP A 249 7.00 2.47 -4.07
C ASP A 249 8.30 3.30 -4.14
N ALA A 250 9.22 3.14 -3.17
CA ALA A 250 10.51 3.84 -3.12
C ALA A 250 11.63 3.13 -3.91
N ASP A 251 12.86 3.67 -3.90
CA ASP A 251 14.04 2.97 -4.41
C ASP A 251 14.42 1.81 -3.49
N ASN A 252 14.14 0.60 -3.96
CA ASN A 252 14.39 -0.64 -3.23
C ASN A 252 15.78 -1.26 -3.50
N THR A 253 16.61 -0.62 -4.31
CA THR A 253 17.90 -1.19 -4.79
C THR A 253 18.75 -1.73 -3.64
N THR A 254 18.84 -1.00 -2.54
CA THR A 254 19.72 -1.35 -1.41
C THR A 254 19.20 -2.49 -0.53
N ILE A 255 17.91 -2.85 -0.64
CA ILE A 255 17.25 -3.87 0.20
C ILE A 255 16.61 -5.01 -0.61
N MET A 256 16.82 -5.09 -1.92
CA MET A 256 16.17 -6.10 -2.77
C MET A 256 16.40 -7.53 -2.29
N ASP A 257 17.59 -7.86 -1.86
CA ASP A 257 17.91 -9.20 -1.33
C ASP A 257 17.20 -9.47 0.02
N LEU A 258 17.02 -8.46 0.86
CA LEU A 258 16.24 -8.58 2.09
C LEU A 258 14.75 -8.76 1.80
N ILE A 259 14.20 -8.01 0.83
CA ILE A 259 12.82 -8.20 0.35
C ILE A 259 12.63 -9.65 -0.13
N GLY A 260 13.58 -10.19 -0.88
CA GLY A 260 13.55 -11.60 -1.32
C GLY A 260 13.47 -12.60 -0.17
N GLN A 261 14.03 -12.28 0.99
CA GLN A 261 14.01 -13.13 2.19
C GLN A 261 12.73 -12.98 3.03
N THR A 262 11.89 -11.97 2.77
CA THR A 262 10.63 -11.82 3.50
C THR A 262 9.64 -12.92 3.16
N PRO A 263 8.69 -13.24 4.05
CA PRO A 263 7.64 -14.24 3.80
C PRO A 263 6.47 -13.70 2.98
N LEU A 264 6.62 -12.51 2.39
CA LEU A 264 5.57 -11.85 1.63
C LEU A 264 5.36 -12.53 0.27
N ASP A 265 4.10 -12.71 -0.14
CA ASP A 265 3.73 -13.37 -1.40
C ASP A 265 3.87 -12.45 -2.61
N TYR A 266 3.66 -11.14 -2.43
CA TYR A 266 3.74 -10.17 -3.53
C TYR A 266 4.32 -8.83 -3.07
N ILE A 267 4.99 -8.18 -4.01
CA ILE A 267 5.50 -6.80 -3.87
C ILE A 267 4.67 -5.92 -4.80
N GLU A 268 3.90 -5.02 -4.23
CA GLU A 268 3.02 -4.09 -4.94
C GLU A 268 3.62 -2.69 -4.98
N ALA A 269 3.15 -1.91 -5.94
CA ALA A 269 3.60 -0.54 -6.21
C ALA A 269 5.09 -0.42 -6.59
N TYR A 270 5.73 -1.52 -6.95
CA TYR A 270 7.13 -1.48 -7.38
C TYR A 270 7.31 -0.58 -8.61
N ASP A 271 8.11 0.48 -8.46
CA ASP A 271 8.29 1.50 -9.51
C ASP A 271 9.71 1.45 -10.09
N ILE A 272 9.80 1.03 -11.35
CA ILE A 272 11.07 0.92 -12.08
C ILE A 272 11.63 2.27 -12.58
N SER A 273 10.95 3.39 -12.34
CA SER A 273 11.56 4.70 -12.54
C SER A 273 12.55 5.07 -11.44
N MET A 274 12.50 4.36 -10.30
CA MET A 274 13.39 4.56 -9.15
C MET A 274 14.17 3.29 -8.79
N SER A 275 13.56 2.13 -8.95
CA SER A 275 14.13 0.81 -8.64
C SER A 275 14.66 0.09 -9.89
N PRO A 276 15.43 -1.00 -9.77
CA PRO A 276 15.85 -1.84 -10.89
C PRO A 276 14.68 -2.32 -11.76
N ASP A 277 14.97 -2.66 -13.00
CA ASP A 277 13.98 -3.07 -13.99
C ASP A 277 13.24 -4.36 -13.64
N VAL A 278 12.14 -4.64 -14.38
CA VAL A 278 11.27 -5.80 -14.17
C VAL A 278 12.04 -7.11 -14.24
N ALA A 279 12.94 -7.27 -15.21
CA ALA A 279 13.71 -8.50 -15.37
C ALA A 279 14.62 -8.77 -14.15
N THR A 280 15.27 -7.71 -13.66
CA THR A 280 16.11 -7.75 -12.46
C THR A 280 15.27 -8.10 -11.21
N ALA A 281 14.16 -7.41 -10.99
CA ALA A 281 13.27 -7.64 -9.85
C ALA A 281 12.72 -9.09 -9.85
N MET A 282 12.18 -9.54 -10.99
CA MET A 282 11.66 -10.89 -11.12
C MET A 282 12.74 -11.98 -11.00
N GLY A 283 13.97 -11.68 -11.42
CA GLY A 283 15.12 -12.59 -11.23
C GLY A 283 15.56 -12.68 -9.78
N GLN A 284 15.54 -11.55 -9.06
CA GLN A 284 15.89 -11.47 -7.64
C GLN A 284 14.83 -12.12 -6.73
N TRP A 285 13.56 -12.09 -7.15
CA TRP A 285 12.40 -12.59 -6.39
C TRP A 285 11.66 -13.70 -7.15
N PRO A 286 12.24 -14.89 -7.31
CA PRO A 286 11.68 -15.96 -8.14
C PRO A 286 10.36 -16.53 -7.60
N ASP A 287 10.10 -16.38 -6.33
CA ASP A 287 8.93 -16.90 -5.59
C ASP A 287 7.87 -15.84 -5.28
N LYS A 288 8.09 -14.57 -5.67
CA LYS A 288 7.17 -13.49 -5.39
C LYS A 288 6.42 -13.03 -6.65
N ILE A 289 5.21 -12.55 -6.45
CA ILE A 289 4.46 -11.85 -7.47
C ILE A 289 4.96 -10.40 -7.51
N LEU A 290 5.34 -9.93 -8.67
CA LEU A 290 5.65 -8.52 -8.92
C LEU A 290 4.39 -7.81 -9.40
N TRP A 291 3.85 -6.94 -8.54
CA TRP A 291 2.74 -6.06 -8.88
C TRP A 291 3.30 -4.65 -9.11
N LEU A 292 3.64 -4.41 -10.36
CA LEU A 292 4.30 -3.18 -10.79
C LEU A 292 3.35 -2.00 -10.67
N ASN A 293 3.81 -0.86 -10.11
CA ASN A 293 3.25 0.44 -10.47
C ASN A 293 3.79 0.83 -11.84
N TRP A 294 2.93 1.13 -12.81
CA TRP A 294 3.41 1.67 -14.09
C TRP A 294 4.20 2.96 -13.81
N PRO A 295 5.46 3.10 -14.28
CA PRO A 295 6.42 4.02 -13.70
C PRO A 295 5.94 5.46 -13.62
N SER A 296 5.88 6.02 -12.41
CA SER A 296 5.38 7.37 -12.14
C SER A 296 6.18 8.44 -12.88
N GLY A 297 7.51 8.28 -12.94
CA GLY A 297 8.40 9.20 -13.64
C GLY A 297 8.17 9.26 -15.16
N TRP A 298 7.55 8.23 -15.75
CA TRP A 298 7.32 8.13 -17.20
C TRP A 298 5.94 8.62 -17.62
N GLN A 299 5.06 8.97 -16.70
CA GLN A 299 3.70 9.45 -17.00
C GLN A 299 3.68 10.67 -17.92
N CYS A 300 4.74 11.49 -17.94
CA CYS A 300 4.84 12.66 -18.80
C CYS A 300 5.29 12.35 -20.25
N HIS A 301 5.54 11.09 -20.60
CA HIS A 301 5.87 10.71 -21.98
C HIS A 301 4.70 10.96 -22.94
N SER A 302 5.01 11.03 -24.25
CA SER A 302 3.96 11.06 -25.28
C SER A 302 3.14 9.77 -25.26
N ARG A 303 1.97 9.80 -25.89
CA ARG A 303 1.13 8.59 -25.99
C ARG A 303 1.89 7.41 -26.64
N GLU A 304 2.67 7.67 -27.68
CA GLU A 304 3.52 6.69 -28.36
C GLU A 304 4.64 6.18 -27.43
N GLY A 305 5.21 7.08 -26.61
CA GLY A 305 6.18 6.71 -25.56
C GLY A 305 5.57 5.77 -24.53
N ILE A 306 4.38 6.10 -23.99
CA ILE A 306 3.65 5.23 -23.05
C ILE A 306 3.40 3.82 -23.64
N ILE A 307 3.03 3.75 -24.93
CA ILE A 307 2.81 2.47 -25.61
C ILE A 307 4.12 1.68 -25.71
N GLN A 308 5.23 2.33 -26.09
CA GLN A 308 6.53 1.65 -26.20
C GLN A 308 7.04 1.20 -24.83
N ASP A 309 6.98 2.07 -23.82
CA ASP A 309 7.39 1.75 -22.46
C ASP A 309 6.61 0.55 -21.89
N THR A 310 5.28 0.52 -22.11
CA THR A 310 4.43 -0.61 -21.68
C THR A 310 4.83 -1.89 -22.40
N LYS A 311 5.13 -1.82 -23.68
CA LYS A 311 5.62 -2.99 -24.44
C LYS A 311 6.96 -3.48 -23.88
N ASP A 312 7.91 -2.59 -23.60
CA ASP A 312 9.23 -2.93 -23.08
C ASP A 312 9.15 -3.55 -21.67
N ILE A 313 8.21 -3.07 -20.84
CA ILE A 313 7.86 -3.69 -19.54
C ILE A 313 7.35 -5.13 -19.75
N LEU A 314 6.40 -5.32 -20.66
CA LEU A 314 5.82 -6.64 -20.96
C LEU A 314 6.85 -7.63 -21.54
N ASP A 315 7.80 -7.13 -22.33
CA ASP A 315 8.89 -7.95 -22.91
C ASP A 315 9.89 -8.41 -21.83
N GLN A 316 10.04 -7.68 -20.73
CA GLN A 316 10.85 -8.06 -19.57
C GLN A 316 10.17 -9.09 -18.67
N ALA A 317 8.85 -9.05 -18.56
CA ALA A 317 8.05 -9.95 -17.71
C ALA A 317 7.92 -11.35 -18.34
N LYS A 318 8.96 -12.19 -18.20
CA LYS A 318 9.01 -13.53 -18.82
C LYS A 318 8.07 -14.54 -18.16
N ASP A 319 7.86 -14.44 -16.86
CA ASP A 319 6.92 -15.29 -16.11
C ASP A 319 5.69 -14.49 -15.74
N ARG A 320 4.68 -14.55 -16.61
CA ARG A 320 3.43 -13.80 -16.46
C ARG A 320 2.43 -14.44 -15.49
N SER A 321 2.76 -15.61 -14.91
CA SER A 321 1.99 -16.22 -13.82
C SER A 321 2.17 -15.48 -12.49
N ARG A 322 3.13 -14.55 -12.42
CA ARG A 322 3.46 -13.77 -11.23
C ARG A 322 3.75 -12.30 -11.54
N PHE A 323 3.03 -11.75 -12.55
CA PHE A 323 3.21 -10.36 -12.96
C PHE A 323 1.87 -9.65 -13.16
N ILE A 324 1.74 -8.46 -12.54
CA ILE A 324 0.58 -7.57 -12.65
C ILE A 324 1.10 -6.16 -12.94
N ILE A 325 0.42 -5.41 -13.81
CA ILE A 325 0.65 -3.98 -14.00
C ILE A 325 -0.47 -3.22 -13.31
N GLY A 326 -0.11 -2.28 -12.44
CA GLY A 326 -1.02 -1.41 -11.71
C GLY A 326 -0.73 0.07 -11.91
N ILE A 327 -1.70 0.87 -11.57
CA ILE A 327 -1.56 2.31 -11.30
C ILE A 327 -1.93 2.53 -9.85
N THR A 328 -0.95 2.89 -9.05
CA THR A 328 -1.09 3.09 -7.60
C THR A 328 -0.79 4.52 -7.18
N GLU A 329 -0.15 5.30 -8.08
CA GLU A 329 0.29 6.66 -7.84
C GLU A 329 -0.43 7.67 -8.73
N ASP A 330 -0.44 8.93 -8.26
CA ASP A 330 -1.13 10.04 -8.94
C ASP A 330 -0.60 10.27 -10.37
N ILE A 331 -1.52 10.48 -11.29
CA ILE A 331 -1.25 10.90 -12.67
C ILE A 331 -1.72 12.35 -12.82
N PRO A 332 -0.93 13.24 -13.48
CA PRO A 332 -1.39 14.60 -13.77
C PRO A 332 -2.73 14.60 -14.52
N ALA A 333 -3.68 15.43 -14.05
CA ALA A 333 -5.07 15.37 -14.48
C ALA A 333 -5.30 15.54 -15.99
N ASP A 334 -4.42 16.32 -16.67
CA ASP A 334 -4.50 16.60 -18.11
C ASP A 334 -4.09 15.42 -19.00
N ILE A 335 -3.38 14.46 -18.45
CA ILE A 335 -2.90 13.25 -19.16
C ILE A 335 -3.49 11.94 -18.60
N HIS A 336 -4.27 12.00 -17.53
CA HIS A 336 -4.74 10.85 -16.78
C HIS A 336 -5.48 9.85 -17.69
N GLU A 337 -6.60 10.26 -18.26
CA GLU A 337 -7.40 9.40 -19.15
C GLU A 337 -6.56 8.87 -20.33
N ARG A 338 -5.80 9.75 -20.99
CA ARG A 338 -4.94 9.39 -22.13
C ARG A 338 -3.99 8.24 -21.79
N ASN A 339 -3.33 8.34 -20.62
CA ASN A 339 -2.32 7.37 -20.19
C ASN A 339 -2.95 6.04 -19.82
N LEU A 340 -4.04 6.04 -19.06
CA LEU A 340 -4.76 4.80 -18.72
C LEU A 340 -5.18 4.04 -19.99
N TRP A 341 -5.71 4.75 -20.99
CA TRP A 341 -6.05 4.14 -22.28
C TRP A 341 -4.85 3.62 -23.04
N ALA A 342 -3.75 4.37 -23.09
CA ALA A 342 -2.54 3.94 -23.79
C ALA A 342 -1.94 2.67 -23.17
N ILE A 343 -1.87 2.60 -21.85
CA ILE A 343 -1.37 1.42 -21.12
C ILE A 343 -2.29 0.22 -21.36
N LEU A 344 -3.61 0.38 -21.15
CA LEU A 344 -4.57 -0.72 -21.33
C LEU A 344 -4.53 -1.28 -22.77
N GLN A 345 -4.54 -0.42 -23.78
CA GLN A 345 -4.45 -0.83 -25.21
C GLN A 345 -3.15 -1.58 -25.52
N SER A 346 -2.02 -1.13 -24.92
CA SER A 346 -0.74 -1.83 -25.07
C SER A 346 -0.75 -3.21 -24.44
N ILE A 347 -1.35 -3.34 -23.26
CA ILE A 347 -1.52 -4.65 -22.60
C ILE A 347 -2.44 -5.55 -23.44
N GLN A 348 -3.52 -5.03 -24.00
CA GLN A 348 -4.40 -5.80 -24.89
C GLN A 348 -3.68 -6.29 -26.14
N GLN A 349 -2.77 -5.50 -26.68
CA GLN A 349 -2.03 -5.84 -27.91
C GLN A 349 -0.83 -6.76 -27.65
N TYR A 350 -0.06 -6.53 -26.60
CA TYR A 350 1.23 -7.20 -26.33
C TYR A 350 1.24 -8.07 -25.09
N GLY A 351 0.25 -7.92 -24.22
CA GLY A 351 0.17 -8.62 -22.92
C GLY A 351 -0.62 -9.95 -22.97
N GLN A 352 -1.02 -10.41 -24.14
CA GLN A 352 -1.72 -11.70 -24.32
C GLN A 352 -0.78 -12.87 -24.01
N ASN A 353 -1.31 -13.89 -23.38
CA ASN A 353 -0.59 -15.14 -23.12
C ASN A 353 -1.12 -16.23 -24.06
N GLU A 354 -0.22 -16.98 -24.66
CA GLU A 354 -0.61 -18.18 -25.42
C GLU A 354 -1.25 -19.20 -24.47
N ARG A 355 -2.38 -19.76 -24.89
CA ARG A 355 -3.10 -20.80 -24.12
C ARG A 355 -2.43 -22.15 -24.29
#